data_19401826675531a7f4af91e5f4d7f8dd
#
_entry.id   19401826675531a7f4af91e5f4d7f8dd
#
_cell.length_a   1.000
_cell.length_b   1.000
_cell.length_c   1.000
_cell.angle_alpha   90.00
_cell.angle_beta   90.00
_cell.angle_gamma   90.00
#
_symmetry.space_group_name_H-M   'P 1'
#
loop_
_entity.id
_entity.type
_entity.pdbx_description
1 polymer ?
#
loop_
_entity_poly.entity_id
_entity_poly.type
_entity_poly.pdbx_seq_one_letter_code
_entity_poly.pdbx_strand_id
1 'polypeptide(L)'
;MKTLKKISTLLFILFFVSTSIFSVPLNQLRIVAEDGTFLGTFENEYSSKSVYNQYGNYGSPYSSNSIMNKYGTYGSDYSDYSPFNKYANNAPWIVDGYGDTYGRLSINKYATGVTNDSYKIALQLKALRDSF
;
A
#
# COMPACT_ATOMS: atom_id res chain seq x y z
N MET A 1 14.95 5.23 18.70
CA MET A 1 14.42 4.69 17.74
C MET A 1 13.04 4.13 17.85
N LYS A 2 12.16 4.93 18.41
CA LYS A 2 10.74 4.56 18.53
C LYS A 2 10.08 4.32 17.18
N THR A 3 10.40 5.15 16.18
CA THR A 3 9.82 5.04 14.84
C THR A 3 10.20 3.72 14.16
N LEU A 4 11.46 3.33 14.21
CA LEU A 4 11.94 2.10 13.60
C LEU A 4 11.29 0.86 14.25
N LYS A 5 11.19 0.85 15.57
CA LYS A 5 10.54 -0.23 16.31
C LYS A 5 9.06 -0.33 15.95
N LYS A 6 8.38 0.80 15.80
CA LYS A 6 6.97 0.88 15.43
C LYS A 6 6.73 0.35 14.02
N ILE A 7 7.59 0.71 13.07
CA ILE A 7 7.53 0.25 11.68
C ILE A 7 7.70 -1.26 11.63
N SER A 8 8.68 -1.81 12.35
CA SER A 8 8.93 -3.25 12.39
C SER A 8 7.73 -4.02 12.92
N THR A 9 7.06 -3.51 13.94
CA THR A 9 5.85 -4.12 14.48
C THR A 9 4.71 -4.12 13.47
N LEU A 10 4.50 -3.02 12.75
CA LEU A 10 3.46 -2.91 11.72
C LEU A 10 3.73 -3.88 10.56
N LEU A 11 4.98 -4.00 10.12
CA LEU A 11 5.35 -4.93 9.05
C LEU A 11 5.09 -6.37 9.46
N PHE A 12 5.40 -6.75 10.68
CA PHE A 12 5.15 -8.09 11.18
C PHE A 12 3.65 -8.40 11.19
N ILE A 13 2.83 -7.49 11.69
CA ILE A 13 1.38 -7.66 11.74
C ILE A 13 0.81 -7.79 10.32
N LEU A 14 1.23 -6.95 9.38
CA LEU A 14 0.77 -6.98 8.01
C LEU A 14 1.15 -8.30 7.33
N PHE A 15 2.38 -8.77 7.53
CA PHE A 15 2.83 -10.04 6.98
C PHE A 15 1.99 -11.21 7.51
N PHE A 16 1.71 -11.24 8.80
CA PHE A 16 0.90 -12.29 9.42
C PHE A 16 -0.52 -12.32 8.84
N VAL A 17 -1.15 -11.15 8.70
CA VAL A 17 -2.49 -11.04 8.13
C VAL A 17 -2.49 -11.52 6.68
N SER A 18 -1.47 -11.16 5.89
CA SER A 18 -1.41 -11.48 4.47
C SER A 18 -1.36 -12.99 4.19
N THR A 19 -0.82 -13.80 5.11
CA THR A 19 -0.74 -15.25 4.89
C THR A 19 -2.09 -15.94 4.93
N SER A 20 -3.13 -15.31 5.49
CA SER A 20 -4.46 -15.90 5.65
C SER A 20 -5.53 -15.24 4.79
N ILE A 21 -5.23 -14.15 4.05
CA ILE A 21 -6.22 -13.32 3.36
C ILE A 21 -6.36 -13.69 1.89
N PHE A 22 -5.25 -13.82 1.16
CA PHE A 22 -5.26 -14.08 -0.27
C PHE A 22 -4.81 -15.50 -0.57
N SER A 23 -5.33 -16.09 -1.68
CA SER A 23 -4.86 -17.38 -2.22
C SER A 23 -3.42 -17.27 -2.73
N VAL A 24 -2.95 -16.06 -3.06
CA VAL A 24 -1.59 -15.76 -3.51
C VAL A 24 -0.87 -15.04 -2.37
N PRO A 25 0.39 -15.41 -2.04
CA PRO A 25 1.14 -14.70 -1.00
C PRO A 25 1.27 -13.22 -1.33
N LEU A 26 1.13 -12.38 -0.32
CA LEU A 26 1.17 -10.92 -0.49
C LEU A 26 2.46 -10.45 -1.16
N ASN A 27 3.59 -11.10 -0.85
CA ASN A 27 4.89 -10.72 -1.43
C ASN A 27 5.00 -10.99 -2.93
N GLN A 28 4.03 -11.65 -3.55
CA GLN A 28 3.94 -11.85 -4.99
C GLN A 28 3.02 -10.82 -5.66
N LEU A 29 2.40 -9.95 -4.87
CA LEU A 29 1.48 -8.93 -5.36
C LEU A 29 2.17 -7.58 -5.45
N ARG A 30 1.59 -6.70 -6.25
CA ARG A 30 2.11 -5.35 -6.47
C ARG A 30 0.95 -4.36 -6.50
N ILE A 31 1.29 -3.09 -6.39
CA ILE A 31 0.32 -2.00 -6.40
C ILE A 31 0.49 -1.22 -7.70
N VAL A 32 -0.62 -1.01 -8.41
CA VAL A 32 -0.66 -0.24 -9.65
C VAL A 32 -1.76 0.80 -9.54
N ALA A 33 -1.42 2.05 -9.81
CA ALA A 33 -2.38 3.15 -9.77
C ALA A 33 -3.43 3.00 -10.87
N GLU A 34 -4.55 3.71 -10.72
CA GLU A 34 -5.61 3.75 -11.74
C GLU A 34 -5.09 4.24 -13.08
N ASP A 35 -4.10 5.13 -13.09
CA ASP A 35 -3.47 5.64 -14.31
C ASP A 35 -2.39 4.72 -14.89
N GLY A 36 -2.20 3.54 -14.30
CA GLY A 36 -1.21 2.55 -14.74
C GLY A 36 0.17 2.70 -14.12
N THR A 37 0.40 3.71 -13.29
CA THR A 37 1.71 3.91 -12.64
C THR A 37 2.00 2.80 -11.63
N PHE A 38 3.18 2.19 -11.74
CA PHE A 38 3.63 1.19 -10.78
C PHE A 38 3.97 1.88 -9.45
N LEU A 39 3.41 1.36 -8.35
CA LEU A 39 3.57 1.97 -7.02
C LEU A 39 4.29 1.07 -6.03
N GLY A 40 4.86 -0.04 -6.49
CA GLY A 40 5.69 -0.89 -5.65
C GLY A 40 5.10 -2.26 -5.37
N THR A 41 5.84 -3.03 -4.60
CA THR A 41 5.50 -4.40 -4.22
C THR A 41 5.29 -4.50 -2.72
N PHE A 42 4.78 -5.65 -2.28
CA PHE A 42 4.69 -6.01 -0.86
C PHE A 42 5.86 -6.91 -0.44
N GLU A 43 6.99 -6.82 -1.13
CA GLU A 43 8.20 -7.52 -0.74
C GLU A 43 8.75 -6.98 0.58
N ASN A 44 9.77 -7.62 1.12
CA ASN A 44 10.35 -7.18 2.39
C ASN A 44 11.00 -5.78 2.27
N GLU A 45 11.35 -5.20 3.41
CA GLU A 45 11.86 -3.84 3.51
C GLU A 45 13.22 -3.60 2.83
N TYR A 46 13.90 -4.67 2.40
CA TYR A 46 15.20 -4.56 1.74
C TYR A 46 15.09 -4.54 0.21
N SER A 47 13.93 -4.85 -0.33
CA SER A 47 13.71 -4.78 -1.78
C SER A 47 13.59 -3.34 -2.24
N SER A 48 14.29 -3.00 -3.34
CA SER A 48 14.23 -1.65 -3.91
C SER A 48 12.85 -1.28 -4.45
N LYS A 49 11.99 -2.26 -4.70
CA LYS A 49 10.63 -2.04 -5.23
C LYS A 49 9.55 -2.06 -4.16
N SER A 50 9.93 -2.36 -2.91
CA SER A 50 8.96 -2.55 -1.83
C SER A 50 8.43 -1.23 -1.29
N VAL A 51 7.12 -1.20 -1.01
CA VAL A 51 6.50 -0.09 -0.29
C VAL A 51 7.00 0.01 1.15
N TYR A 52 7.62 -1.05 1.67
CA TYR A 52 8.17 -1.07 3.03
C TYR A 52 9.60 -0.54 3.09
N ASN A 53 10.23 -0.27 1.96
CA ASN A 53 11.60 0.25 1.94
C ASN A 53 11.55 1.78 1.96
N GLN A 54 11.71 2.36 3.15
CA GLN A 54 11.64 3.83 3.33
C GLN A 54 12.75 4.60 2.61
N TYR A 55 13.78 3.91 2.12
CA TYR A 55 14.88 4.51 1.36
C TYR A 55 14.76 4.26 -0.14
N GLY A 56 13.74 3.50 -0.59
CA GLY A 56 13.49 3.20 -1.98
C GLY A 56 12.44 4.12 -2.60
N ASN A 57 12.34 4.11 -3.93
CA ASN A 57 11.44 4.98 -4.68
C ASN A 57 9.96 4.77 -4.33
N TYR A 58 9.59 3.58 -3.86
CA TYR A 58 8.18 3.23 -3.64
C TYR A 58 7.79 3.22 -2.16
N GLY A 59 8.74 3.33 -1.25
CA GLY A 59 8.49 3.36 0.18
C GLY A 59 8.94 4.63 0.88
N SER A 60 9.64 5.52 0.17
CA SER A 60 10.13 6.76 0.74
C SER A 60 8.99 7.74 1.00
N PRO A 61 8.99 8.45 2.15
CA PRO A 61 8.01 9.50 2.40
C PRO A 61 8.20 10.74 1.52
N TYR A 62 9.23 10.77 0.67
CA TYR A 62 9.56 11.92 -0.17
C TYR A 62 9.45 11.65 -1.67
N SER A 63 9.29 10.41 -2.09
CA SER A 63 9.25 10.06 -3.51
C SER A 63 7.87 10.31 -4.11
N SER A 64 7.84 10.82 -5.34
CA SER A 64 6.59 11.08 -6.06
C SER A 64 5.80 9.80 -6.40
N ASN A 65 6.46 8.66 -6.51
CA ASN A 65 5.82 7.37 -6.83
C ASN A 65 5.54 6.54 -5.59
N SER A 66 5.65 7.13 -4.41
CA SER A 66 5.48 6.40 -3.15
C SER A 66 4.11 6.71 -2.53
N ILE A 67 3.39 5.64 -2.15
CA ILE A 67 2.17 5.80 -1.37
C ILE A 67 2.47 6.30 0.06
N MET A 68 3.73 6.23 0.48
CA MET A 68 4.15 6.74 1.80
C MET A 68 4.37 8.24 1.82
N ASN A 69 4.30 8.91 0.68
CA ASN A 69 4.44 10.36 0.57
C ASN A 69 3.09 11.04 0.78
N LYS A 70 2.91 11.65 1.95
CA LYS A 70 1.66 12.34 2.34
C LYS A 70 1.31 13.52 1.43
N TYR A 71 2.27 14.04 0.71
CA TYR A 71 2.10 15.22 -0.15
C TYR A 71 2.08 14.87 -1.63
N GLY A 72 2.20 13.58 -1.96
CA GLY A 72 2.22 13.12 -3.34
C GLY A 72 0.84 12.70 -3.85
N THR A 73 0.73 12.60 -5.17
CA THR A 73 -0.50 12.17 -5.83
C THR A 73 -0.99 10.81 -5.35
N TYR A 74 -0.06 9.90 -5.03
CA TYR A 74 -0.41 8.52 -4.70
C TYR A 74 -0.44 8.23 -3.20
N GLY A 75 -0.11 9.21 -2.35
CA GLY A 75 -0.07 9.01 -0.91
C GLY A 75 -0.85 10.04 -0.07
N SER A 76 -1.37 11.07 -0.69
CA SER A 76 -2.09 12.15 0.01
C SER A 76 -3.47 11.71 0.49
N ASP A 77 -3.90 12.23 1.63
CA ASP A 77 -5.27 12.02 2.14
C ASP A 77 -6.32 12.67 1.25
N TYR A 78 -5.94 13.52 0.31
CA TYR A 78 -6.87 14.32 -0.51
C TYR A 78 -6.85 13.93 -1.98
N SER A 79 -5.95 13.06 -2.40
CA SER A 79 -5.85 12.65 -3.80
C SER A 79 -6.80 11.50 -4.10
N ASP A 80 -7.52 11.59 -5.22
CA ASP A 80 -8.40 10.51 -5.68
C ASP A 80 -7.63 9.25 -6.09
N TYR A 81 -6.33 9.36 -6.33
CA TYR A 81 -5.45 8.24 -6.69
C TYR A 81 -4.75 7.59 -5.50
N SER A 82 -5.01 8.07 -4.29
CA SER A 82 -4.35 7.58 -3.08
C SER A 82 -5.16 6.50 -2.39
N PRO A 83 -4.51 5.48 -1.84
CA PRO A 83 -5.20 4.51 -0.99
C PRO A 83 -5.70 5.11 0.33
N PHE A 84 -5.22 6.30 0.70
CA PHE A 84 -5.44 6.88 2.03
C PHE A 84 -6.44 8.03 2.05
N ASN A 85 -7.12 8.26 0.94
CA ASN A 85 -8.23 9.21 0.86
C ASN A 85 -9.54 8.46 1.07
N LYS A 86 -10.22 8.73 2.18
CA LYS A 86 -11.47 8.03 2.53
C LYS A 86 -12.63 8.32 1.58
N TYR A 87 -12.45 9.26 0.64
CA TYR A 87 -13.44 9.60 -0.37
C TYR A 87 -13.01 9.18 -1.79
N ALA A 88 -11.84 8.57 -1.93
CA ALA A 88 -11.32 8.22 -3.26
C ALA A 88 -12.13 7.10 -3.91
N ASN A 89 -12.36 7.24 -5.22
CA ASN A 89 -12.97 6.21 -6.05
C ASN A 89 -11.98 5.56 -7.01
N ASN A 90 -10.80 6.16 -7.19
CA ASN A 90 -9.76 5.69 -8.12
C ASN A 90 -8.48 5.30 -7.41
N ALA A 91 -8.61 4.71 -6.21
CA ALA A 91 -7.49 4.20 -5.47
C ALA A 91 -6.76 3.08 -6.24
N PRO A 92 -5.48 2.81 -5.93
CA PRO A 92 -4.71 1.82 -6.66
C PRO A 92 -5.28 0.42 -6.57
N TRP A 93 -4.91 -0.41 -7.54
CA TRP A 93 -5.25 -1.83 -7.56
C TRP A 93 -4.11 -2.67 -6.99
N ILE A 94 -4.48 -3.73 -6.28
CA ILE A 94 -3.55 -4.82 -5.94
C ILE A 94 -3.64 -5.82 -7.08
N VAL A 95 -2.49 -6.14 -7.70
CA VAL A 95 -2.44 -7.03 -8.86
C VAL A 95 -1.33 -8.07 -8.70
N ASP A 96 -1.45 -9.19 -9.43
CA ASP A 96 -0.39 -10.19 -9.52
C ASP A 96 0.47 -9.97 -10.75
N GLY A 97 1.42 -10.88 -11.00
CA GLY A 97 2.32 -10.80 -12.14
C GLY A 97 1.64 -11.01 -13.49
N TYR A 98 0.41 -11.50 -13.51
CA TYR A 98 -0.37 -11.76 -14.71
C TYR A 98 -1.39 -10.66 -15.00
N GLY A 99 -1.50 -9.66 -14.11
CA GLY A 99 -2.44 -8.57 -14.26
C GLY A 99 -3.81 -8.81 -13.63
N ASP A 100 -4.02 -9.94 -12.97
CA ASP A 100 -5.26 -10.20 -12.24
C ASP A 100 -5.33 -9.32 -11.00
N THR A 101 -6.54 -8.81 -10.69
CA THR A 101 -6.75 -7.88 -9.59
C THR A 101 -7.27 -8.59 -8.35
N TYR A 102 -6.86 -8.07 -7.19
CA TYR A 102 -7.23 -8.59 -5.86
C TYR A 102 -7.92 -7.52 -5.02
N GLY A 103 -8.47 -6.51 -5.66
CA GLY A 103 -9.19 -5.42 -5.02
C GLY A 103 -8.44 -4.10 -5.06
N ARG A 104 -9.18 -3.01 -4.88
CA ARG A 104 -8.56 -1.69 -4.73
C ARG A 104 -8.00 -1.53 -3.33
N LEU A 105 -6.78 -1.05 -3.25
CA LEU A 105 -6.13 -0.70 -1.99
C LEU A 105 -6.68 0.65 -1.53
N SER A 106 -7.59 0.65 -0.57
CA SER A 106 -8.26 1.89 -0.17
C SER A 106 -8.84 1.81 1.23
N ILE A 107 -8.76 2.93 1.95
CA ILE A 107 -9.49 3.10 3.21
C ILE A 107 -10.94 3.55 2.99
N ASN A 108 -11.36 3.75 1.75
CA ASN A 108 -12.77 3.97 1.41
C ASN A 108 -13.44 2.61 1.18
N LYS A 109 -13.94 2.00 2.25
CA LYS A 109 -14.50 0.65 2.18
C LYS A 109 -15.76 0.55 1.34
N TYR A 110 -16.37 1.67 0.99
CA TYR A 110 -17.61 1.72 0.18
C TYR A 110 -17.34 1.92 -1.31
N ALA A 111 -16.10 2.21 -1.71
CA ALA A 111 -15.78 2.40 -3.11
C ALA A 111 -15.85 1.07 -3.86
N THR A 112 -16.23 1.14 -5.14
CA THR A 112 -16.28 -0.03 -6.03
C THR A 112 -14.89 -0.65 -6.14
N GLY A 113 -14.83 -1.97 -6.01
CA GLY A 113 -13.58 -2.73 -6.13
C GLY A 113 -12.82 -2.90 -4.83
N VAL A 114 -13.22 -2.24 -3.76
CA VAL A 114 -12.59 -2.42 -2.44
C VAL A 114 -13.17 -3.65 -1.76
N THR A 115 -12.29 -4.57 -1.35
CA THR A 115 -12.67 -5.75 -0.59
C THR A 115 -12.38 -5.54 0.89
N ASN A 116 -12.92 -6.43 1.75
CA ASN A 116 -12.58 -6.39 3.18
C ASN A 116 -11.08 -6.54 3.39
N ASP A 117 -10.44 -7.40 2.61
CA ASP A 117 -9.02 -7.67 2.72
C ASP A 117 -8.17 -6.50 2.25
N SER A 118 -8.50 -5.92 1.10
CA SER A 118 -7.76 -4.76 0.58
C SER A 118 -7.94 -3.54 1.48
N TYR A 119 -9.12 -3.37 2.07
CA TYR A 119 -9.39 -2.32 3.05
C TYR A 119 -8.50 -2.48 4.29
N LYS A 120 -8.41 -3.68 4.85
CA LYS A 120 -7.58 -3.95 6.04
C LYS A 120 -6.11 -3.69 5.77
N ILE A 121 -5.62 -4.08 4.60
CA ILE A 121 -4.23 -3.80 4.20
C ILE A 121 -4.01 -2.30 4.09
N ALA A 122 -4.95 -1.57 3.50
CA ALA A 122 -4.86 -0.12 3.37
C ALA A 122 -4.79 0.57 4.73
N LEU A 123 -5.57 0.12 5.71
CA LEU A 123 -5.51 0.65 7.07
C LEU A 123 -4.14 0.44 7.72
N GLN A 124 -3.54 -0.71 7.53
CA GLN A 124 -2.22 -1.01 8.08
C GLN A 124 -1.13 -0.18 7.40
N LEU A 125 -1.20 -0.02 6.08
CA LEU A 125 -0.27 0.82 5.35
C LEU A 125 -0.42 2.29 5.72
N LYS A 126 -1.65 2.74 5.99
CA LYS A 126 -1.88 4.11 6.48
C LYS A 126 -1.18 4.33 7.82
N ALA A 127 -1.29 3.38 8.74
CA ALA A 127 -0.62 3.48 10.02
C ALA A 127 0.90 3.54 9.86
N LEU A 128 1.46 2.78 8.92
CA LEU A 128 2.89 2.83 8.60
C LEU A 128 3.28 4.21 8.05
N ARG A 129 2.54 4.72 7.06
CA ARG A 129 2.79 6.05 6.50
C ARG A 129 2.75 7.13 7.57
N ASP A 130 1.76 7.06 8.44
CA ASP A 130 1.56 8.07 9.49
C ASP A 130 2.63 8.00 10.58
N SER A 131 3.41 6.93 10.62
CA SER A 131 4.50 6.76 11.58
C SER A 131 5.80 7.49 11.16
N PHE A 132 5.89 7.95 9.94
CA PHE A 132 7.07 8.68 9.45
C PHE A 132 7.13 10.14 9.89
#